data_9c824141f7acc86f43e5451d64f61005
#
_entry.id   9c824141f7acc86f43e5451d64f61005
#
_cell.length_a   1.000
_cell.length_b   1.000
_cell.length_c   1.000
_cell.angle_alpha   90.00
_cell.angle_beta   90.00
_cell.angle_gamma   90.00
#
_symmetry.space_group_name_H-M   'P 1'
#
loop_
_entity.id
_entity.type
_entity.pdbx_description
1 polymer ?
#
loop_
_entity_poly.entity_id
_entity_poly.type
_entity_poly.pdbx_seq_one_letter_code
_entity_poly.pdbx_strand_id
1 'polypeptide(L)'
;AHLQLDLDLFVCPMEGYARNMLYSDTGLVFVPPSPNIPTLESALSYIGTCVFEGTNLSEGRGTATPFQWIGAPWLDTKELAAAMRALQLPGVLFRRAAFVPTFSKFAGQNVNALMLHVTDARVYQPFATGLYLLDQARRQAGFAWLPPAEGGGWHIDHLLGTDAFRRGMSARE
;
A
#
# COMPACT_ATOMS: atom_id res chain seq x y z
N ALA A 1 -4.31 -10.43 -29.61
CA ALA A 1 -3.38 -10.34 -30.75
C ALA A 1 -1.99 -10.90 -30.42
N HIS A 2 -1.47 -10.64 -29.22
CA HIS A 2 -0.12 -11.11 -28.83
C HIS A 2 0.00 -12.64 -28.70
N LEU A 3 -1.06 -13.32 -28.24
CA LEU A 3 -1.07 -14.77 -28.04
C LEU A 3 -1.57 -15.55 -29.28
N GLN A 4 -2.02 -14.88 -30.33
CA GLN A 4 -2.58 -15.48 -31.55
C GLN A 4 -3.65 -16.56 -31.28
N LEU A 5 -4.45 -16.34 -30.23
CA LEU A 5 -5.53 -17.26 -29.86
C LEU A 5 -6.71 -17.07 -30.80
N ASP A 6 -7.28 -18.19 -31.26
CA ASP A 6 -8.54 -18.22 -32.00
C ASP A 6 -9.69 -18.19 -30.98
N LEU A 7 -10.16 -16.98 -30.63
CA LEU A 7 -11.18 -16.73 -29.63
C LEU A 7 -12.20 -15.74 -30.15
N ASP A 8 -13.46 -16.04 -29.96
CA ASP A 8 -14.53 -15.06 -30.04
C ASP A 8 -14.50 -14.19 -28.75
N LEU A 9 -13.89 -13.00 -28.83
CA LEU A 9 -13.80 -12.08 -27.72
C LEU A 9 -14.87 -11.00 -27.81
N PHE A 10 -15.81 -11.03 -26.86
CA PHE A 10 -16.76 -9.95 -26.65
C PHE A 10 -16.35 -9.08 -25.44
N VAL A 11 -16.09 -7.80 -25.68
CA VAL A 11 -15.77 -6.84 -24.62
C VAL A 11 -17.02 -6.01 -24.32
N CYS A 12 -17.54 -6.13 -23.09
CA CYS A 12 -18.62 -5.29 -22.59
C CYS A 12 -18.03 -4.00 -22.02
N PRO A 13 -18.14 -2.85 -22.69
CA PRO A 13 -17.64 -1.59 -22.18
C PRO A 13 -18.46 -1.10 -20.99
N MET A 14 -17.83 -0.35 -20.08
CA MET A 14 -18.55 0.39 -19.05
C MET A 14 -19.18 1.64 -19.64
N GLU A 15 -20.44 1.90 -19.27
CA GLU A 15 -21.15 3.14 -19.60
C GLU A 15 -20.98 4.16 -18.49
N GLY A 16 -20.83 5.45 -18.87
CA GLY A 16 -20.74 6.56 -17.93
C GLY A 16 -19.45 6.63 -17.11
N TYR A 17 -18.46 5.77 -17.37
CA TYR A 17 -17.18 5.77 -16.67
C TYR A 17 -16.23 6.82 -17.24
N ALA A 18 -15.59 7.58 -16.35
CA ALA A 18 -14.47 8.45 -16.67
C ALA A 18 -13.28 8.14 -15.75
N ARG A 19 -12.05 8.17 -16.28
CA ARG A 19 -10.84 7.76 -15.55
C ARG A 19 -10.55 8.56 -14.28
N ASN A 20 -11.06 9.78 -14.17
CA ASN A 20 -10.94 10.65 -13.00
C ASN A 20 -12.04 10.44 -11.94
N MET A 21 -12.94 9.50 -12.16
CA MET A 21 -13.98 9.16 -11.18
C MET A 21 -13.37 8.41 -10.00
N LEU A 22 -13.82 8.80 -8.80
CA LEU A 22 -13.70 8.00 -7.59
C LEU A 22 -14.91 7.07 -7.47
N TYR A 23 -14.80 5.99 -6.70
CA TYR A 23 -15.93 5.07 -6.49
C TYR A 23 -17.17 5.79 -5.94
N SER A 24 -16.98 6.79 -5.05
CA SER A 24 -18.04 7.63 -4.53
C SER A 24 -18.86 8.39 -5.58
N ASP A 25 -18.28 8.62 -6.78
CA ASP A 25 -18.97 9.35 -7.85
C ASP A 25 -19.95 8.45 -8.62
N THR A 26 -19.83 7.14 -8.45
CA THR A 26 -20.69 6.18 -9.15
C THR A 26 -22.08 6.07 -8.57
N GLY A 27 -22.29 6.53 -7.33
CA GLY A 27 -23.54 6.34 -6.59
C GLY A 27 -23.83 4.88 -6.19
N LEU A 28 -22.91 3.95 -6.46
CA LEU A 28 -23.07 2.54 -6.13
C LEU A 28 -22.74 2.29 -4.66
N VAL A 29 -23.40 1.29 -4.09
CA VAL A 29 -23.07 0.79 -2.74
C VAL A 29 -21.71 0.11 -2.77
N PHE A 30 -20.81 0.51 -1.87
CA PHE A 30 -19.52 -0.15 -1.74
C PHE A 30 -19.68 -1.55 -1.16
N VAL A 31 -19.28 -2.55 -1.94
CA VAL A 31 -19.17 -3.94 -1.48
C VAL A 31 -17.69 -4.23 -1.28
N PRO A 32 -17.23 -4.56 -0.06
CA PRO A 32 -15.84 -4.86 0.21
C PRO A 32 -15.32 -5.98 -0.71
N PRO A 33 -14.31 -5.72 -1.54
CA PRO A 33 -13.77 -6.76 -2.45
C PRO A 33 -12.94 -7.81 -1.72
N SER A 34 -12.58 -7.55 -0.48
CA SER A 34 -11.78 -8.44 0.39
C SER A 34 -12.08 -8.12 1.85
N PRO A 35 -11.97 -9.10 2.77
CA PRO A 35 -12.01 -8.83 4.22
C PRO A 35 -10.93 -7.83 4.67
N ASN A 36 -9.84 -7.71 3.90
CA ASN A 36 -8.76 -6.75 4.17
C ASN A 36 -8.92 -5.41 3.41
N ILE A 37 -10.04 -5.19 2.72
CA ILE A 37 -10.40 -3.90 2.11
C ILE A 37 -11.83 -3.55 2.53
N PRO A 38 -12.05 -3.24 3.82
CA PRO A 38 -13.41 -3.08 4.36
C PRO A 38 -14.03 -1.71 4.04
N THR A 39 -13.23 -0.71 3.65
CA THR A 39 -13.70 0.66 3.40
C THR A 39 -13.13 1.22 2.10
N LEU A 40 -13.73 2.30 1.59
CA LEU A 40 -13.20 3.04 0.43
C LEU A 40 -11.82 3.64 0.71
N GLU A 41 -11.57 4.11 1.93
CA GLU A 41 -10.27 4.64 2.33
C GLU A 41 -9.20 3.55 2.33
N SER A 42 -9.53 2.33 2.79
CA SER A 42 -8.64 1.17 2.68
C SER A 42 -8.35 0.84 1.22
N ALA A 43 -9.37 0.85 0.34
CA ALA A 43 -9.20 0.59 -1.09
C ALA A 43 -8.32 1.64 -1.76
N LEU A 44 -8.51 2.92 -1.43
CA LEU A 44 -7.74 4.02 -1.97
C LEU A 44 -6.27 3.98 -1.48
N SER A 45 -6.06 3.72 -0.20
CA SER A 45 -4.72 3.60 0.38
C SER A 45 -3.98 2.36 -0.14
N TYR A 46 -4.70 1.24 -0.37
CA TYR A 46 -4.15 0.00 -0.93
C TYR A 46 -3.33 0.22 -2.20
N ILE A 47 -3.73 1.14 -3.08
CA ILE A 47 -3.03 1.44 -4.34
C ILE A 47 -1.54 1.71 -4.13
N GLY A 48 -1.18 2.36 -3.02
CA GLY A 48 0.22 2.68 -2.70
C GLY A 48 0.81 1.79 -1.61
N THR A 49 -0.02 1.34 -0.67
CA THR A 49 0.49 0.62 0.51
C THR A 49 0.57 -0.91 0.31
N CYS A 50 0.03 -1.45 -0.78
CA CYS A 50 0.21 -2.86 -1.14
C CYS A 50 1.69 -3.24 -1.34
N VAL A 51 2.56 -2.30 -1.73
CA VAL A 51 4.00 -2.56 -1.89
C VAL A 51 4.67 -3.02 -0.59
N PHE A 52 4.10 -2.67 0.57
CA PHE A 52 4.62 -3.11 1.87
C PHE A 52 4.42 -4.61 2.13
N GLU A 53 3.57 -5.28 1.36
CA GLU A 53 3.45 -6.73 1.42
C GLU A 53 4.77 -7.44 1.09
N GLY A 54 5.62 -6.81 0.26
CA GLY A 54 6.96 -7.30 -0.07
C GLY A 54 8.05 -6.97 0.96
N THR A 55 7.69 -6.42 2.12
CA THR A 55 8.63 -5.98 3.17
C THR A 55 8.31 -6.62 4.52
N ASN A 56 9.21 -6.42 5.49
CA ASN A 56 8.97 -6.79 6.89
C ASN A 56 8.14 -5.73 7.67
N LEU A 57 7.54 -4.76 7.01
CA LEU A 57 6.58 -3.85 7.61
C LEU A 57 5.15 -4.39 7.47
N SER A 58 4.33 -4.21 8.50
CA SER A 58 2.90 -4.52 8.44
C SER A 58 2.17 -3.41 7.70
N GLU A 59 1.29 -3.81 6.79
CA GLU A 59 0.34 -2.93 6.10
C GLU A 59 -1.02 -2.86 6.81
N GLY A 60 -1.06 -3.21 8.10
CA GLY A 60 -2.25 -3.09 8.94
C GLY A 60 -3.27 -4.21 8.81
N ARG A 61 -2.96 -5.32 8.12
CA ARG A 61 -3.82 -6.52 8.16
C ARG A 61 -3.97 -6.99 9.61
N GLY A 62 -5.16 -7.47 9.96
CA GLY A 62 -5.49 -7.81 11.34
C GLY A 62 -5.92 -6.62 12.20
N THR A 63 -6.15 -5.44 11.60
CA THR A 63 -6.78 -4.27 12.21
C THR A 63 -8.13 -3.97 11.55
N ALA A 64 -8.87 -3.01 12.08
CA ALA A 64 -10.14 -2.56 11.49
C ALA A 64 -9.97 -1.77 10.18
N THR A 65 -8.78 -1.22 9.91
CA THR A 65 -8.50 -0.38 8.73
C THR A 65 -7.19 -0.79 8.04
N PRO A 66 -7.15 -2.00 7.44
CA PRO A 66 -5.97 -2.47 6.72
C PRO A 66 -5.57 -1.49 5.62
N PHE A 67 -4.29 -1.45 5.29
CA PHE A 67 -3.68 -0.58 4.29
C PHE A 67 -3.65 0.91 4.64
N GLN A 68 -4.29 1.32 5.74
CA GLN A 68 -4.14 2.66 6.29
C GLN A 68 -3.05 2.76 7.36
N TRP A 69 -2.42 1.63 7.73
CA TRP A 69 -1.37 1.53 8.71
C TRP A 69 -0.10 0.98 8.09
N ILE A 70 1.02 1.62 8.36
CA ILE A 70 2.34 1.05 8.06
C ILE A 70 3.16 1.06 9.33
N GLY A 71 3.64 -0.13 9.73
CA GLY A 71 4.31 -0.24 11.01
C GLY A 71 5.13 -1.51 11.23
N ALA A 72 5.97 -1.44 12.25
CA ALA A 72 6.74 -2.56 12.81
C ALA A 72 7.08 -2.27 14.26
N PRO A 73 7.38 -3.30 15.08
CA PRO A 73 7.82 -3.08 16.48
C PRO A 73 9.08 -2.21 16.60
N TRP A 74 9.99 -2.31 15.64
CA TRP A 74 11.27 -1.58 15.59
C TRP A 74 11.17 -0.18 14.95
N LEU A 75 10.05 0.20 14.33
CA LEU A 75 9.92 1.42 13.54
C LEU A 75 10.00 2.68 14.42
N ASP A 76 10.94 3.59 14.12
CA ASP A 76 10.91 4.95 14.69
C ASP A 76 9.87 5.80 13.95
N THR A 77 8.68 5.82 14.52
CA THR A 77 7.56 6.58 13.97
C THR A 77 7.72 8.09 14.11
N LYS A 78 8.59 8.58 15.00
CA LYS A 78 8.86 10.02 15.15
C LYS A 78 9.65 10.53 13.96
N GLU A 79 10.73 9.84 13.63
CA GLU A 79 11.57 10.14 12.48
C GLU A 79 10.76 10.03 11.18
N LEU A 80 10.07 8.90 10.98
CA LEU A 80 9.27 8.66 9.78
C LEU A 80 8.16 9.71 9.61
N ALA A 81 7.45 10.06 10.68
CA ALA A 81 6.40 11.09 10.63
C ALA A 81 6.97 12.47 10.27
N ALA A 82 8.15 12.81 10.78
CA ALA A 82 8.81 14.07 10.45
C ALA A 82 9.21 14.11 8.96
N ALA A 83 9.81 13.04 8.45
CA ALA A 83 10.19 12.91 7.05
C ALA A 83 8.98 13.02 6.12
N MET A 84 7.89 12.28 6.41
CA MET A 84 6.68 12.32 5.58
C MET A 84 5.98 13.68 5.62
N ARG A 85 5.98 14.34 6.77
CA ARG A 85 5.42 15.70 6.90
C ARG A 85 6.20 16.73 6.10
N ALA A 86 7.52 16.60 6.03
CA ALA A 86 8.37 17.50 5.25
C ALA A 86 8.09 17.43 3.74
N LEU A 87 7.56 16.31 3.25
CA LEU A 87 7.20 16.14 1.83
C LEU A 87 5.93 16.90 1.44
N GLN A 88 5.11 17.36 2.39
CA GLN A 88 3.86 18.08 2.14
C GLN A 88 2.95 17.44 1.08
N LEU A 89 2.81 16.11 1.13
CA LEU A 89 2.03 15.36 0.15
C LEU A 89 0.55 15.79 0.18
N PRO A 90 -0.06 16.06 -0.99
CA PRO A 90 -1.43 16.57 -1.03
C PRO A 90 -2.44 15.50 -0.63
N GLY A 91 -3.50 15.93 0.07
CA GLY A 91 -4.67 15.11 0.38
C GLY A 91 -4.44 13.99 1.40
N VAL A 92 -3.33 13.99 2.13
CA VAL A 92 -3.02 12.98 3.14
C VAL A 92 -2.31 13.57 4.36
N LEU A 93 -2.66 13.05 5.54
CA LEU A 93 -1.96 13.32 6.79
C LEU A 93 -1.46 12.02 7.41
N PHE A 94 -0.37 12.12 8.16
CA PHE A 94 0.23 10.99 8.86
C PHE A 94 0.18 11.20 10.36
N ARG A 95 -0.45 10.25 11.07
CA ARG A 95 -0.54 10.25 12.52
C ARG A 95 0.28 9.10 13.09
N ARG A 96 1.11 9.40 14.07
CA ARG A 96 1.80 8.37 14.87
C ARG A 96 0.79 7.67 15.76
N ALA A 97 0.82 6.36 15.76
CA ALA A 97 -0.02 5.51 16.60
C ALA A 97 0.63 4.14 16.81
N ALA A 98 -0.07 3.26 17.51
CA ALA A 98 0.31 1.87 17.67
C ALA A 98 -0.92 0.99 17.55
N PHE A 99 -0.73 -0.26 17.16
CA PHE A 99 -1.79 -1.27 17.09
C PHE A 99 -1.26 -2.66 17.44
N VAL A 100 -2.18 -3.57 17.76
CA VAL A 100 -1.88 -4.99 17.93
C VAL A 100 -2.72 -5.73 16.87
N PRO A 101 -2.09 -6.29 15.82
CA PRO A 101 -2.84 -7.02 14.80
C PRO A 101 -3.31 -8.38 15.33
N THR A 102 -4.50 -8.80 14.91
CA THR A 102 -5.08 -10.11 15.30
C THR A 102 -4.54 -11.26 14.47
N PHE A 103 -4.03 -10.99 13.28
CA PHE A 103 -3.40 -11.95 12.37
C PHE A 103 -2.38 -11.25 11.45
N SER A 104 -1.69 -12.01 10.58
CA SER A 104 -0.67 -11.53 9.65
C SER A 104 0.64 -11.16 10.37
N LYS A 105 1.42 -10.23 9.79
CA LYS A 105 2.71 -9.79 10.34
C LYS A 105 2.52 -9.23 11.74
N PHE A 106 3.36 -9.68 12.67
CA PHE A 106 3.37 -9.23 14.09
C PHE A 106 2.07 -9.52 14.86
N ALA A 107 1.29 -10.55 14.49
CA ALA A 107 0.08 -10.92 15.22
C ALA A 107 0.32 -11.02 16.74
N GLY A 108 -0.52 -10.35 17.53
CA GLY A 108 -0.42 -10.31 19.00
C GLY A 108 0.70 -9.43 19.56
N GLN A 109 1.50 -8.77 18.73
CA GLN A 109 2.58 -7.89 19.18
C GLN A 109 2.17 -6.42 19.08
N ASN A 110 2.77 -5.57 19.92
CA ASN A 110 2.60 -4.13 19.79
C ASN A 110 3.43 -3.61 18.59
N VAL A 111 2.78 -2.96 17.65
CA VAL A 111 3.37 -2.42 16.43
C VAL A 111 3.33 -0.90 16.47
N ASN A 112 4.50 -0.26 16.41
CA ASN A 112 4.62 1.18 16.22
C ASN A 112 4.31 1.50 14.76
N ALA A 113 3.45 2.49 14.49
CA ALA A 113 2.98 2.73 13.13
C ALA A 113 2.72 4.20 12.81
N LEU A 114 2.72 4.51 11.53
CA LEU A 114 2.01 5.65 10.97
C LEU A 114 0.65 5.20 10.43
N MET A 115 -0.38 5.96 10.79
CA MET A 115 -1.69 5.85 10.18
C MET A 115 -1.82 6.94 9.11
N LEU A 116 -2.25 6.53 7.93
CA LEU A 116 -2.58 7.42 6.82
C LEU A 116 -4.04 7.88 6.97
N HIS A 117 -4.26 9.18 6.88
CA HIS A 117 -5.60 9.77 6.83
C HIS A 117 -5.75 10.49 5.50
N VAL A 118 -6.58 9.97 4.61
CA VAL A 118 -6.92 10.65 3.37
C VAL A 118 -7.85 11.81 3.70
N THR A 119 -7.37 13.03 3.50
CA THR A 119 -8.11 14.26 3.81
C THR A 119 -8.82 14.84 2.59
N ASP A 120 -8.29 14.57 1.40
CA ASP A 120 -8.91 14.91 0.12
C ASP A 120 -8.53 13.87 -0.94
N ALA A 121 -9.47 13.00 -1.26
CA ALA A 121 -9.28 11.92 -2.22
C ALA A 121 -9.06 12.43 -3.67
N ARG A 122 -9.46 13.67 -3.99
CA ARG A 122 -9.32 14.23 -5.34
C ARG A 122 -7.89 14.61 -5.69
N VAL A 123 -7.12 15.01 -4.68
CA VAL A 123 -5.72 15.42 -4.86
C VAL A 123 -4.74 14.41 -4.30
N TYR A 124 -5.22 13.44 -3.53
CA TYR A 124 -4.40 12.37 -2.97
C TYR A 124 -3.75 11.53 -4.07
N GLN A 125 -2.45 11.30 -3.94
CA GLN A 125 -1.66 10.50 -4.87
C GLN A 125 -1.20 9.20 -4.17
N PRO A 126 -2.04 8.17 -4.10
CA PRO A 126 -1.79 6.99 -3.25
C PRO A 126 -0.49 6.26 -3.61
N PHE A 127 -0.24 6.02 -4.89
CA PHE A 127 0.96 5.28 -5.32
C PHE A 127 2.24 6.06 -5.01
N ALA A 128 2.29 7.36 -5.33
CA ALA A 128 3.43 8.20 -4.99
C ALA A 128 3.65 8.27 -3.47
N THR A 129 2.55 8.43 -2.70
CA THR A 129 2.60 8.42 -1.24
C THR A 129 3.18 7.12 -0.68
N GLY A 130 2.75 5.97 -1.20
CA GLY A 130 3.27 4.66 -0.80
C GLY A 130 4.77 4.52 -1.09
N LEU A 131 5.22 4.97 -2.27
CA LEU A 131 6.64 4.92 -2.63
C LEU A 131 7.50 5.85 -1.77
N TYR A 132 7.06 7.07 -1.49
CA TYR A 132 7.77 7.97 -0.58
C TYR A 132 7.84 7.40 0.84
N LEU A 133 6.73 6.84 1.33
CA LEU A 133 6.69 6.23 2.65
C LEU A 133 7.65 5.02 2.73
N LEU A 134 7.70 4.21 1.68
CA LEU A 134 8.62 3.08 1.58
C LEU A 134 10.08 3.56 1.52
N ASP A 135 10.40 4.60 0.73
CA ASP A 135 11.75 5.16 0.66
C ASP A 135 12.22 5.70 2.02
N GLN A 136 11.35 6.34 2.79
CA GLN A 136 11.71 6.81 4.13
C GLN A 136 11.83 5.66 5.14
N ALA A 137 10.92 4.69 5.10
CA ALA A 137 10.95 3.57 6.04
C ALA A 137 12.16 2.65 5.84
N ARG A 138 12.60 2.42 4.58
CA ARG A 138 13.74 1.56 4.28
C ARG A 138 15.09 2.09 4.81
N ARG A 139 15.17 3.38 5.14
CA ARG A 139 16.38 4.01 5.69
C ARG A 139 16.60 3.65 7.17
N GLN A 140 15.62 3.06 7.82
CA GLN A 140 15.74 2.63 9.22
C GLN A 140 16.36 1.23 9.31
N ALA A 141 17.24 1.03 10.29
CA ALA A 141 18.08 -0.16 10.42
C ALA A 141 17.32 -1.51 10.55
N GLY A 142 16.03 -1.46 10.92
CA GLY A 142 15.20 -2.67 11.02
C GLY A 142 14.56 -3.12 9.70
N PHE A 143 14.67 -2.33 8.62
CA PHE A 143 14.02 -2.64 7.35
C PHE A 143 14.63 -3.85 6.64
N ALA A 144 13.76 -4.67 6.06
CA ALA A 144 14.16 -5.74 5.15
C ALA A 144 13.08 -5.99 4.08
N TRP A 145 13.53 -6.30 2.88
CA TRP A 145 12.68 -6.93 1.89
C TRP A 145 12.36 -8.36 2.35
N LEU A 146 11.14 -8.83 2.11
CA LEU A 146 10.84 -10.25 2.32
C LEU A 146 11.58 -11.06 1.25
N PRO A 147 12.31 -12.11 1.66
CA PRO A 147 13.04 -12.94 0.72
C PRO A 147 12.08 -13.65 -0.24
N PRO A 148 12.56 -14.07 -1.42
CA PRO A 148 11.77 -14.87 -2.33
C PRO A 148 11.31 -16.16 -1.65
N ALA A 149 10.08 -16.61 -1.96
CA ALA A 149 9.66 -17.95 -1.61
C ALA A 149 10.55 -18.98 -2.32
N GLU A 150 10.66 -20.19 -1.75
CA GLU A 150 11.43 -21.27 -2.34
C GLU A 150 11.01 -21.55 -3.78
N GLY A 151 11.94 -21.43 -4.73
CA GLY A 151 11.67 -21.55 -6.18
C GLY A 151 10.93 -20.38 -6.81
N GLY A 152 10.68 -19.28 -6.09
CA GLY A 152 9.96 -18.09 -6.57
C GLY A 152 10.82 -16.83 -6.64
N GLY A 153 10.26 -15.77 -7.26
CA GLY A 153 10.84 -14.43 -7.27
C GLY A 153 10.51 -13.64 -6.00
N TRP A 154 11.06 -12.45 -5.88
CA TRP A 154 10.76 -11.52 -4.79
C TRP A 154 9.30 -11.07 -4.86
N HIS A 155 8.61 -11.09 -3.74
CA HIS A 155 7.20 -10.70 -3.70
C HIS A 155 6.97 -9.27 -4.23
N ILE A 156 7.83 -8.33 -3.86
CA ILE A 156 7.78 -6.96 -4.38
C ILE A 156 7.94 -6.88 -5.91
N ASP A 157 8.76 -7.73 -6.50
CA ASP A 157 8.97 -7.76 -7.95
C ASP A 157 7.72 -8.27 -8.67
N HIS A 158 7.01 -9.23 -8.07
CA HIS A 158 5.71 -9.70 -8.59
C HIS A 158 4.63 -8.62 -8.48
N LEU A 159 4.56 -7.88 -7.37
CA LEU A 159 3.61 -6.79 -7.18
C LEU A 159 3.79 -5.66 -8.21
N LEU A 160 5.03 -5.37 -8.58
CA LEU A 160 5.37 -4.28 -9.50
C LEU A 160 5.60 -4.75 -10.95
N GLY A 161 5.64 -6.06 -11.18
CA GLY A 161 5.92 -6.64 -12.49
C GLY A 161 7.36 -6.43 -12.98
N THR A 162 8.27 -6.02 -12.11
CA THR A 162 9.68 -5.73 -12.43
C THR A 162 10.56 -5.76 -11.19
N ASP A 163 11.82 -6.18 -11.34
CA ASP A 163 12.84 -6.12 -10.29
C ASP A 163 13.59 -4.76 -10.24
N ALA A 164 13.40 -3.93 -11.25
CA ALA A 164 14.11 -2.65 -11.40
C ALA A 164 13.87 -1.72 -10.20
N PHE A 165 12.66 -1.72 -9.65
CA PHE A 165 12.32 -0.90 -8.48
C PHE A 165 13.11 -1.33 -7.24
N ARG A 166 13.07 -2.61 -6.87
CA ARG A 166 13.80 -3.14 -5.71
C ARG A 166 15.30 -2.92 -5.85
N ARG A 167 15.88 -3.23 -7.02
CA ARG A 167 17.31 -3.01 -7.29
C ARG A 167 17.69 -1.54 -7.19
N GLY A 168 16.88 -0.65 -7.77
CA GLY A 168 17.13 0.80 -7.72
C GLY A 168 17.02 1.37 -6.30
N MET A 169 16.16 0.82 -5.47
CA MET A 169 16.04 1.20 -4.05
C MET A 169 17.24 0.70 -3.23
N SER A 170 17.71 -0.54 -3.47
CA SER A 170 18.86 -1.12 -2.76
C SER A 170 20.19 -0.49 -3.17
N ALA A 171 20.32 0.04 -4.38
CA ALA A 171 21.56 0.67 -4.87
C ALA A 171 21.79 2.11 -4.35
N ARG A 172 20.83 2.68 -3.58
CA ARG A 172 20.91 4.04 -3.02
C ARG A 172 21.31 4.04 -1.54
N GLU A 173 21.90 2.97 -1.07
CA GLU A 173 22.49 2.81 0.27
C GLU A 173 23.90 3.36 0.33
#